data_dd51ae3cc0d2189e846c3d406aff7965
#
_entry.id   dd51ae3cc0d2189e846c3d406aff7965
#
_cell.length_a   1.000
_cell.length_b   1.000
_cell.length_c   1.000
_cell.angle_alpha   90.00
_cell.angle_beta   90.00
_cell.angle_gamma   90.00
#
_symmetry.space_group_name_H-M   'P 1'
#
loop_
_entity.id
_entity.type
_entity.pdbx_description
1 polymer ?
#
loop_
_entity_poly.entity_id
_entity_poly.type
_entity_poly.pdbx_seq_one_letter_code
_entity_poly.pdbx_strand_id
1 'polypeptide(L)'
;MQVVNLLRRTDKKGNNLQRIFIMKSLLVVLFLLLVSVFSVKSQYGSDQLNIDLQTGDLLFCGSTSGELSKAIDQATQTKQSTHFDHVGIVEIRNDTVWVLNASPEKGVCCETISQFISAKKEKITATVYRLKGVYSKNIPEALLKARTLLGQPYNFTYMIKDKGYYCSEFIYTLFAGDSVFTLNPMTFKNPHTGNFLPGWVDHYQKLGIPIPEGEPGCNPNGMAASDKLVRVGELIVLKPVFIQK
;
A
#
# COMPACT_ATOMS: atom_id res chain seq x y z
N MET A 1 67.30 45.77 27.43
CA MET A 1 66.55 45.65 26.12
C MET A 1 66.15 44.17 25.78
N GLN A 2 66.85 43.14 26.28
CA GLN A 2 66.57 41.72 26.00
C GLN A 2 65.38 41.14 26.81
N VAL A 3 65.12 41.56 28.05
CA VAL A 3 64.08 41.03 28.92
C VAL A 3 62.65 41.39 28.44
N VAL A 4 62.46 42.57 27.89
CA VAL A 4 61.15 43.03 27.35
C VAL A 4 60.72 42.24 26.09
N ASN A 5 61.68 41.77 25.29
CA ASN A 5 61.38 40.95 24.10
C ASN A 5 61.02 39.50 24.43
N LEU A 6 61.48 38.98 25.59
CA LEU A 6 61.16 37.65 26.07
C LEU A 6 59.70 37.59 26.59
N LEU A 7 59.30 38.60 27.36
CA LEU A 7 57.92 38.70 27.88
C LEU A 7 56.86 38.87 26.79
N ARG A 8 57.17 39.61 25.74
CA ARG A 8 56.28 39.76 24.57
C ARG A 8 56.14 38.49 23.73
N ARG A 9 57.18 37.63 23.71
CA ARG A 9 57.11 36.32 23.01
C ARG A 9 56.27 35.26 23.77
N THR A 10 56.30 35.26 25.08
CA THR A 10 55.52 34.34 25.93
C THR A 10 54.03 34.69 25.89
N ASP A 11 53.69 35.99 25.87
CA ASP A 11 52.31 36.44 25.82
C ASP A 11 51.62 36.12 24.44
N LYS A 12 52.34 36.26 23.34
CA LYS A 12 51.84 35.86 22.00
C LYS A 12 51.63 34.35 21.88
N LYS A 13 52.43 33.53 22.54
CA LYS A 13 52.32 32.05 22.50
C LYS A 13 51.16 31.55 23.37
N GLY A 14 50.90 32.18 24.52
CA GLY A 14 49.77 31.90 25.38
C GLY A 14 48.42 32.25 24.69
N ASN A 15 48.37 33.41 24.07
CA ASN A 15 47.17 33.84 23.33
C ASN A 15 46.85 32.96 22.10
N ASN A 16 47.86 32.42 21.42
CA ASN A 16 47.66 31.50 20.30
C ASN A 16 47.15 30.13 20.76
N LEU A 17 47.68 29.59 21.87
CA LEU A 17 47.22 28.35 22.44
C LEU A 17 45.75 28.44 22.94
N GLN A 18 45.41 29.54 23.58
CA GLN A 18 44.07 29.82 24.03
C GLN A 18 43.08 29.98 22.86
N ARG A 19 43.45 30.63 21.78
CA ARG A 19 42.66 30.73 20.54
C ARG A 19 42.44 29.38 19.85
N ILE A 20 43.49 28.54 19.79
CA ILE A 20 43.39 27.20 19.23
C ILE A 20 42.46 26.32 20.10
N PHE A 21 42.51 26.45 21.42
CA PHE A 21 41.63 25.71 22.32
C PHE A 21 40.16 26.14 22.17
N ILE A 22 39.89 27.45 22.10
CA ILE A 22 38.54 27.99 21.85
C ILE A 22 38.01 27.55 20.50
N MET A 23 38.84 27.61 19.44
CA MET A 23 38.45 27.16 18.11
C MET A 23 38.10 25.65 18.05
N LYS A 24 38.88 24.82 18.72
CA LYS A 24 38.61 23.38 18.84
C LYS A 24 37.32 23.11 19.61
N SER A 25 37.07 23.80 20.71
CA SER A 25 35.82 23.71 21.46
C SER A 25 34.61 24.16 20.66
N LEU A 26 34.72 25.24 19.90
CA LEU A 26 33.67 25.72 19.00
C LEU A 26 33.37 24.71 17.89
N LEU A 27 34.40 24.07 17.29
CA LEU A 27 34.23 23.03 16.28
C LEU A 27 33.53 21.78 16.83
N VAL A 28 33.87 21.37 18.06
CA VAL A 28 33.20 20.24 18.73
C VAL A 28 31.73 20.55 19.03
N VAL A 29 31.45 21.77 19.54
CA VAL A 29 30.05 22.19 19.78
C VAL A 29 29.26 22.27 18.47
N LEU A 30 29.86 22.81 17.38
CA LEU A 30 29.23 22.88 16.07
C LEU A 30 28.99 21.46 15.51
N PHE A 31 29.93 20.54 15.69
CA PHE A 31 29.77 19.13 15.29
C PHE A 31 28.67 18.44 16.08
N LEU A 32 28.59 18.67 17.40
CA LEU A 32 27.51 18.12 18.25
C LEU A 32 26.14 18.70 17.88
N LEU A 33 26.07 19.99 17.53
CA LEU A 33 24.85 20.61 17.01
C LEU A 33 24.44 20.05 15.66
N LEU A 34 25.39 19.81 14.74
CA LEU A 34 25.13 19.16 13.46
C LEU A 34 24.64 17.71 13.63
N VAL A 35 25.25 16.95 14.53
CA VAL A 35 24.82 15.57 14.83
C VAL A 35 23.42 15.55 15.45
N SER A 36 23.07 16.52 16.31
CA SER A 36 21.72 16.62 16.89
C SER A 36 20.66 16.99 15.87
N VAL A 37 21.00 17.75 14.84
CA VAL A 37 20.06 18.07 13.73
C VAL A 37 19.82 16.87 12.82
N PHE A 38 20.82 15.99 12.62
CA PHE A 38 20.65 14.75 11.86
C PHE A 38 19.90 13.64 12.62
N SER A 39 19.71 13.78 13.93
CA SER A 39 18.96 12.81 14.77
C SER A 39 17.48 13.19 14.96
N VAL A 40 16.99 14.26 14.37
CA VAL A 40 15.56 14.45 14.20
C VAL A 40 15.10 13.50 13.06
N LYS A 41 15.01 12.20 13.37
CA LYS A 41 14.13 11.31 12.64
C LYS A 41 12.79 12.03 12.61
N SER A 42 12.36 12.42 11.42
CA SER A 42 11.01 12.88 11.16
C SER A 42 10.05 11.90 11.80
N GLN A 43 9.58 12.22 12.99
CA GLN A 43 8.48 11.54 13.67
C GLN A 43 7.16 12.03 13.04
N TYR A 44 7.12 12.03 11.70
CA TYR A 44 5.86 11.99 10.99
C TYR A 44 5.30 10.61 11.24
N GLY A 45 4.20 10.57 11.99
CA GLY A 45 3.60 9.38 12.52
C GLY A 45 3.57 8.25 11.50
N SER A 46 4.47 7.29 11.65
CA SER A 46 4.31 5.99 11.01
C SER A 46 3.04 5.40 11.59
N ASP A 47 2.07 5.09 10.73
CA ASP A 47 0.90 4.33 11.11
C ASP A 47 1.38 3.11 11.91
N GLN A 48 0.99 3.01 13.18
CA GLN A 48 1.29 1.82 13.95
C GLN A 48 0.41 0.69 13.42
N LEU A 49 1.04 -0.27 12.80
CA LEU A 49 0.39 -1.46 12.27
C LEU A 49 0.54 -2.59 13.26
N ASN A 50 -0.51 -3.40 13.41
CA ASN A 50 -0.49 -4.59 14.27
C ASN A 50 0.12 -5.83 13.58
N ILE A 51 0.46 -5.73 12.31
CA ILE A 51 1.05 -6.78 11.49
C ILE A 51 2.33 -6.26 10.84
N ASP A 52 3.37 -7.09 10.84
CA ASP A 52 4.61 -6.86 10.08
C ASP A 52 4.34 -7.16 8.60
N LEU A 53 4.00 -6.11 7.85
CA LEU A 53 3.77 -6.18 6.42
C LEU A 53 5.07 -6.43 5.68
N GLN A 54 4.98 -7.19 4.60
CA GLN A 54 6.07 -7.45 3.68
C GLN A 54 5.73 -6.97 2.28
N THR A 55 6.74 -6.55 1.54
CA THR A 55 6.61 -6.28 0.12
C THR A 55 6.05 -7.50 -0.61
N GLY A 56 4.97 -7.33 -1.37
CA GLY A 56 4.24 -8.40 -2.04
C GLY A 56 3.04 -8.95 -1.27
N ASP A 57 2.79 -8.49 -0.04
CA ASP A 57 1.54 -8.81 0.65
C ASP A 57 0.35 -8.26 -0.11
N LEU A 58 -0.73 -9.01 -0.15
CA LEU A 58 -2.00 -8.60 -0.73
C LEU A 58 -2.94 -8.14 0.39
N LEU A 59 -3.48 -6.94 0.24
CA LEU A 59 -4.46 -6.37 1.16
C LEU A 59 -5.85 -6.50 0.56
N PHE A 60 -6.70 -7.32 1.18
CA PHE A 60 -8.10 -7.48 0.80
C PHE A 60 -8.98 -6.65 1.71
N CYS A 61 -9.83 -5.83 1.12
CA CYS A 61 -10.80 -5.01 1.83
C CYS A 61 -12.21 -5.33 1.38
N GLY A 62 -13.17 -5.18 2.29
CA GLY A 62 -14.60 -5.25 2.00
C GLY A 62 -15.29 -3.98 2.48
N SER A 63 -16.33 -3.57 1.77
CA SER A 63 -17.19 -2.47 2.18
C SER A 63 -18.61 -2.99 2.36
N THR A 64 -19.22 -2.59 3.44
CA THR A 64 -20.65 -2.82 3.67
C THR A 64 -21.52 -1.72 3.08
N SER A 65 -20.90 -0.64 2.58
CA SER A 65 -21.59 0.53 2.04
C SER A 65 -21.57 0.51 0.51
N GLY A 66 -22.73 0.62 -0.10
CA GLY A 66 -22.92 0.68 -1.55
C GLY A 66 -23.48 -0.62 -2.15
N GLU A 67 -24.46 -0.45 -3.03
CA GLU A 67 -25.17 -1.59 -3.64
C GLU A 67 -24.26 -2.41 -4.55
N LEU A 68 -23.31 -1.77 -5.26
CA LEU A 68 -22.37 -2.49 -6.12
C LEU A 68 -21.38 -3.33 -5.28
N SER A 69 -20.82 -2.78 -4.18
CA SER A 69 -19.96 -3.53 -3.28
C SER A 69 -20.65 -4.75 -2.70
N LYS A 70 -21.91 -4.60 -2.27
CA LYS A 70 -22.73 -5.73 -1.81
C LYS A 70 -22.97 -6.75 -2.91
N ALA A 71 -23.24 -6.29 -4.14
CA ALA A 71 -23.44 -7.18 -5.28
C ALA A 71 -22.17 -7.94 -5.66
N ILE A 72 -20.99 -7.30 -5.62
CA ILE A 72 -19.70 -7.96 -5.81
C ILE A 72 -19.54 -9.06 -4.77
N ASP A 73 -19.69 -8.72 -3.48
CA ASP A 73 -19.53 -9.67 -2.39
C ASP A 73 -20.48 -10.85 -2.51
N GLN A 74 -21.77 -10.60 -2.73
CA GLN A 74 -22.80 -11.68 -2.84
C GLN A 74 -22.58 -12.60 -4.02
N ALA A 75 -22.20 -12.06 -5.19
CA ALA A 75 -21.98 -12.88 -6.39
C ALA A 75 -20.71 -13.73 -6.31
N THR A 76 -19.75 -13.33 -5.48
CA THR A 76 -18.40 -13.92 -5.48
C THR A 76 -18.07 -14.72 -4.22
N GLN A 77 -19.07 -15.06 -3.42
CA GLN A 77 -18.89 -15.84 -2.20
C GLN A 77 -18.22 -17.18 -2.46
N THR A 78 -17.32 -17.56 -1.57
CA THR A 78 -16.61 -18.84 -1.58
C THR A 78 -16.89 -19.64 -0.32
N LYS A 79 -16.40 -20.89 -0.25
CA LYS A 79 -16.49 -21.69 0.96
C LYS A 79 -15.77 -21.10 2.17
N GLN A 80 -14.87 -20.12 1.94
CA GLN A 80 -14.15 -19.43 3.02
C GLN A 80 -14.97 -18.33 3.68
N SER A 81 -16.14 -17.99 3.12
CA SER A 81 -17.04 -16.93 3.63
C SER A 81 -16.31 -15.60 3.89
N THR A 82 -15.46 -15.21 2.95
CA THR A 82 -14.80 -13.90 2.97
C THR A 82 -15.70 -12.84 2.33
N HIS A 83 -15.55 -11.58 2.76
CA HIS A 83 -16.38 -10.46 2.33
C HIS A 83 -15.51 -9.34 1.77
N PHE A 84 -14.92 -9.59 0.58
CA PHE A 84 -14.01 -8.66 -0.07
C PHE A 84 -14.58 -8.13 -1.39
N ASP A 85 -14.44 -6.83 -1.59
CA ASP A 85 -14.79 -6.13 -2.83
C ASP A 85 -13.60 -5.40 -3.47
N HIS A 86 -12.45 -5.38 -2.79
CA HIS A 86 -11.26 -4.68 -3.25
C HIS A 86 -9.97 -5.38 -2.84
N VAL A 87 -8.90 -5.18 -3.63
CA VAL A 87 -7.58 -5.74 -3.38
C VAL A 87 -6.47 -4.82 -3.90
N GLY A 88 -5.36 -4.78 -3.17
CA GLY A 88 -4.13 -4.11 -3.58
C GLY A 88 -2.89 -4.91 -3.16
N ILE A 89 -1.73 -4.57 -3.72
CA ILE A 89 -0.44 -5.18 -3.39
C ILE A 89 0.47 -4.19 -2.67
N VAL A 90 1.12 -4.65 -1.60
CA VAL A 90 2.03 -3.86 -0.77
C VAL A 90 3.39 -3.73 -1.42
N GLU A 91 3.95 -2.53 -1.37
CA GLU A 91 5.33 -2.23 -1.65
C GLU A 91 5.92 -1.37 -0.52
N ILE A 92 7.00 -1.83 0.12
CA ILE A 92 7.70 -1.06 1.15
C ILE A 92 8.90 -0.36 0.51
N ARG A 93 8.92 0.98 0.58
CA ARG A 93 10.00 1.83 0.06
C ARG A 93 10.35 2.89 1.10
N ASN A 94 11.63 2.99 1.45
CA ASN A 94 12.13 4.01 2.41
C ASN A 94 11.30 4.03 3.69
N ASP A 95 11.11 2.88 4.31
CA ASP A 95 10.33 2.67 5.55
C ASP A 95 8.85 3.11 5.45
N THR A 96 8.36 3.34 4.23
CA THR A 96 6.96 3.70 3.98
C THR A 96 6.24 2.56 3.27
N VAL A 97 5.05 2.23 3.77
CA VAL A 97 4.17 1.23 3.17
C VAL A 97 3.30 1.88 2.12
N TRP A 98 3.48 1.45 0.89
CA TRP A 98 2.69 1.84 -0.28
C TRP A 98 1.80 0.68 -0.71
N VAL A 99 0.64 1.00 -1.27
CA VAL A 99 -0.29 0.03 -1.86
C VAL A 99 -0.54 0.40 -3.31
N LEU A 100 -0.19 -0.51 -4.23
CA LEU A 100 -0.54 -0.37 -5.64
C LEU A 100 -1.86 -1.11 -5.87
N ASN A 101 -2.81 -0.42 -6.47
CA ASN A 101 -4.15 -0.95 -6.72
C ASN A 101 -4.79 -0.28 -7.93
N ALA A 102 -5.93 -0.81 -8.40
CA ALA A 102 -6.79 -0.11 -9.34
C ALA A 102 -8.06 0.36 -8.60
N SER A 103 -8.22 1.66 -8.48
CA SER A 103 -9.32 2.34 -7.78
C SER A 103 -10.32 2.92 -8.78
N PRO A 104 -11.63 2.81 -8.54
CA PRO A 104 -12.63 3.42 -9.41
C PRO A 104 -12.42 4.93 -9.62
N GLU A 105 -11.92 5.64 -8.62
CA GLU A 105 -11.75 7.09 -8.68
C GLU A 105 -10.44 7.52 -9.35
N LYS A 106 -9.39 6.68 -9.28
CA LYS A 106 -8.02 7.07 -9.67
C LYS A 106 -7.42 6.20 -10.80
N GLY A 107 -8.10 5.11 -11.16
CA GLY A 107 -7.48 4.08 -11.99
C GLY A 107 -6.35 3.35 -11.26
N VAL A 108 -5.36 2.87 -11.99
CA VAL A 108 -4.18 2.22 -11.40
C VAL A 108 -3.33 3.27 -10.70
N CYS A 109 -3.22 3.17 -9.39
CA CYS A 109 -2.57 4.17 -8.55
C CYS A 109 -1.69 3.55 -7.45
N CYS A 110 -0.88 4.40 -6.84
CA CYS A 110 -0.06 4.08 -5.69
C CYS A 110 -0.47 5.00 -4.54
N GLU A 111 -0.87 4.44 -3.43
CA GLU A 111 -1.39 5.14 -2.27
C GLU A 111 -0.64 4.72 -1.01
N THR A 112 -0.61 5.59 0.01
CA THR A 112 -0.19 5.14 1.34
C THR A 112 -1.22 4.18 1.91
N ILE A 113 -0.82 3.33 2.87
CA ILE A 113 -1.74 2.39 3.49
C ILE A 113 -2.95 3.09 4.13
N SER A 114 -2.74 4.25 4.74
CA SER A 114 -3.80 5.06 5.32
C SER A 114 -4.78 5.58 4.26
N GLN A 115 -4.31 5.98 3.09
CA GLN A 115 -5.17 6.38 1.97
C GLN A 115 -5.97 5.21 1.43
N PHE A 116 -5.33 4.07 1.22
CA PHE A 116 -5.98 2.85 0.73
C PHE A 116 -7.10 2.38 1.66
N ILE A 117 -6.87 2.43 2.98
CA ILE A 117 -7.87 2.02 3.98
C ILE A 117 -8.91 3.12 4.23
N SER A 118 -8.53 4.42 4.22
CA SER A 118 -9.41 5.55 4.54
C SER A 118 -10.33 5.96 3.39
N ALA A 119 -10.09 5.49 2.18
CA ALA A 119 -10.96 5.78 1.03
C ALA A 119 -12.43 5.35 1.27
N LYS A 120 -12.65 4.52 2.28
CA LYS A 120 -13.97 4.06 2.72
C LYS A 120 -14.28 4.66 4.10
N LYS A 121 -15.38 5.40 4.23
CA LYS A 121 -15.75 6.23 5.40
C LYS A 121 -16.00 5.48 6.73
N GLU A 122 -15.97 4.15 6.74
CA GLU A 122 -16.22 3.32 7.91
C GLU A 122 -14.92 2.68 8.42
N LYS A 123 -14.95 2.14 9.65
CA LYS A 123 -13.84 1.40 10.23
C LYS A 123 -13.55 0.16 9.38
N ILE A 124 -12.58 0.27 8.46
CA ILE A 124 -12.25 -0.81 7.54
C ILE A 124 -11.10 -1.59 8.13
N THR A 125 -11.32 -2.88 8.21
CA THR A 125 -10.26 -3.85 8.41
C THR A 125 -9.83 -4.36 7.04
N ALA A 126 -8.54 -4.29 6.74
CA ALA A 126 -7.96 -5.01 5.64
C ALA A 126 -7.48 -6.38 6.13
N THR A 127 -7.70 -7.41 5.36
CA THR A 127 -7.10 -8.72 5.65
C THR A 127 -5.84 -8.89 4.80
N VAL A 128 -4.75 -9.25 5.44
CA VAL A 128 -3.45 -9.47 4.81
C VAL A 128 -3.33 -10.93 4.39
N TYR A 129 -2.99 -11.13 3.12
CA TYR A 129 -2.61 -12.42 2.56
C TYR A 129 -1.21 -12.33 1.97
N ARG A 130 -0.47 -13.43 2.05
CA ARG A 130 0.90 -13.52 1.55
C ARG A 130 1.04 -14.70 0.58
N LEU A 131 1.80 -14.49 -0.49
CA LEU A 131 2.14 -15.56 -1.41
C LEU A 131 2.99 -16.62 -0.72
N LYS A 132 2.64 -17.89 -0.89
CA LYS A 132 3.47 -19.01 -0.41
C LYS A 132 4.83 -19.01 -1.10
N GLY A 133 5.88 -19.48 -0.41
CA GLY A 133 7.28 -19.30 -0.73
C GLY A 133 7.67 -19.51 -2.21
N VAL A 134 7.14 -20.53 -2.90
CA VAL A 134 7.48 -20.80 -4.31
C VAL A 134 6.98 -19.73 -5.28
N TYR A 135 5.93 -18.97 -4.89
CA TYR A 135 5.35 -17.89 -5.68
C TYR A 135 5.90 -16.51 -5.33
N SER A 136 6.54 -16.36 -4.16
CA SER A 136 7.08 -15.07 -3.72
C SER A 136 8.27 -14.59 -4.56
N LYS A 137 8.97 -15.50 -5.25
CA LYS A 137 10.07 -15.15 -6.15
C LYS A 137 9.67 -14.21 -7.29
N ASN A 138 8.37 -14.17 -7.64
CA ASN A 138 7.83 -13.38 -8.75
C ASN A 138 7.41 -11.96 -8.32
N ILE A 139 7.44 -11.65 -7.02
CA ILE A 139 7.05 -10.34 -6.47
C ILE A 139 7.85 -9.17 -7.08
N PRO A 140 9.19 -9.23 -7.26
CA PRO A 140 9.93 -8.13 -7.84
C PRO A 140 9.48 -7.77 -9.26
N GLU A 141 9.23 -8.79 -10.10
CA GLU A 141 8.74 -8.60 -11.48
C GLU A 141 7.29 -8.07 -11.48
N ALA A 142 6.42 -8.62 -10.63
CA ALA A 142 5.05 -8.16 -10.45
C ALA A 142 4.99 -6.67 -10.06
N LEU A 143 5.83 -6.22 -9.12
CA LEU A 143 5.89 -4.82 -8.73
C LEU A 143 6.48 -3.92 -9.82
N LEU A 144 7.48 -4.40 -10.55
CA LEU A 144 7.98 -3.66 -11.71
C LEU A 144 6.86 -3.45 -12.74
N LYS A 145 6.13 -4.50 -13.07
CA LYS A 145 4.96 -4.43 -13.97
C LYS A 145 3.87 -3.51 -13.41
N ALA A 146 3.56 -3.58 -12.12
CA ALA A 146 2.59 -2.70 -11.48
C ALA A 146 2.91 -1.21 -11.69
N ARG A 147 4.18 -0.84 -11.58
CA ARG A 147 4.64 0.54 -11.80
C ARG A 147 4.48 0.99 -13.25
N THR A 148 4.65 0.10 -14.23
CA THR A 148 4.42 0.44 -15.65
C THR A 148 2.95 0.68 -15.97
N LEU A 149 2.04 0.17 -15.15
CA LEU A 149 0.60 0.31 -15.32
C LEU A 149 0.01 1.53 -14.61
N LEU A 150 0.80 2.27 -13.83
CA LEU A 150 0.32 3.47 -13.14
C LEU A 150 -0.32 4.47 -14.10
N GLY A 151 -1.47 5.02 -13.72
CA GLY A 151 -2.25 5.97 -14.52
C GLY A 151 -3.16 5.33 -15.58
N GLN A 152 -3.16 4.00 -15.72
CA GLN A 152 -4.16 3.33 -16.54
C GLN A 152 -5.57 3.52 -15.93
N PRO A 153 -6.63 3.68 -16.76
CA PRO A 153 -7.97 3.90 -16.25
C PRO A 153 -8.53 2.68 -15.50
N TYR A 154 -9.56 2.91 -14.69
CA TYR A 154 -10.33 1.81 -14.12
C TYR A 154 -11.21 1.16 -15.20
N ASN A 155 -11.27 -0.17 -15.22
CA ASN A 155 -12.12 -0.93 -16.13
C ASN A 155 -13.49 -1.15 -15.49
N PHE A 156 -14.46 -0.30 -15.84
CA PHE A 156 -15.82 -0.39 -15.32
C PHE A 156 -16.68 -1.46 -16.00
N THR A 157 -16.22 -2.02 -17.12
CA THR A 157 -16.98 -3.10 -17.79
C THR A 157 -16.73 -4.46 -17.18
N TYR A 158 -15.67 -4.59 -16.37
CA TYR A 158 -15.18 -5.84 -15.78
C TYR A 158 -14.82 -6.94 -16.80
N MET A 159 -14.70 -6.58 -18.07
CA MET A 159 -14.28 -7.50 -19.14
C MET A 159 -12.79 -7.35 -19.39
N ILE A 160 -12.03 -8.44 -19.25
CA ILE A 160 -10.55 -8.48 -19.36
C ILE A 160 -10.03 -7.93 -20.70
N LYS A 161 -10.81 -7.99 -21.75
CA LYS A 161 -10.46 -7.48 -23.09
C LYS A 161 -10.57 -5.96 -23.24
N ASP A 162 -11.22 -5.29 -22.30
CA ASP A 162 -11.47 -3.86 -22.38
C ASP A 162 -10.32 -3.05 -21.78
N LYS A 163 -10.31 -1.74 -22.09
CA LYS A 163 -9.23 -0.86 -21.63
C LYS A 163 -9.28 -0.61 -20.14
N GLY A 164 -8.13 -0.68 -19.49
CA GLY A 164 -7.97 -0.40 -18.07
C GLY A 164 -7.91 -1.68 -17.22
N TYR A 165 -8.05 -1.51 -15.91
CA TYR A 165 -7.97 -2.60 -14.95
C TYR A 165 -8.95 -2.37 -13.81
N TYR A 166 -9.78 -3.36 -13.47
CA TYR A 166 -10.44 -3.40 -12.17
C TYR A 166 -9.49 -4.03 -11.11
N CYS A 167 -9.80 -3.93 -9.84
CA CYS A 167 -8.84 -4.20 -8.77
C CYS A 167 -8.22 -5.61 -8.84
N SER A 168 -9.04 -6.65 -8.98
CA SER A 168 -8.53 -8.03 -9.08
C SER A 168 -7.93 -8.35 -10.45
N GLU A 169 -8.40 -7.74 -11.55
CA GLU A 169 -7.74 -7.83 -12.85
C GLU A 169 -6.32 -7.28 -12.81
N PHE A 170 -6.13 -6.14 -12.15
CA PHE A 170 -4.79 -5.58 -11.94
C PHE A 170 -3.88 -6.61 -11.27
N ILE A 171 -4.30 -7.18 -10.13
CA ILE A 171 -3.50 -8.20 -9.41
C ILE A 171 -3.30 -9.45 -10.27
N TYR A 172 -4.33 -9.95 -10.96
CA TYR A 172 -4.21 -11.07 -11.90
C TYR A 172 -3.13 -10.78 -12.94
N THR A 173 -3.16 -9.59 -13.54
CA THR A 173 -2.23 -9.19 -14.60
C THR A 173 -0.78 -9.19 -14.12
N LEU A 174 -0.52 -8.82 -12.86
CA LEU A 174 0.83 -8.83 -12.28
C LEU A 174 1.44 -10.23 -12.26
N PHE A 175 0.64 -11.27 -12.07
CA PHE A 175 1.06 -12.66 -11.89
C PHE A 175 0.59 -13.58 -13.03
N ALA A 176 0.15 -13.05 -14.18
CA ALA A 176 -0.45 -13.84 -15.26
C ALA A 176 0.50 -14.91 -15.84
N GLY A 177 1.81 -14.63 -15.87
CA GLY A 177 2.84 -15.58 -16.32
C GLY A 177 3.12 -16.72 -15.35
N ASP A 178 2.68 -16.60 -14.09
CA ASP A 178 3.10 -17.45 -12.98
C ASP A 178 2.04 -18.44 -12.51
N SER A 179 0.88 -18.44 -13.15
CA SER A 179 -0.29 -19.26 -12.78
C SER A 179 -0.68 -19.12 -11.30
N VAL A 180 -0.42 -17.95 -10.67
CA VAL A 180 -0.79 -17.67 -9.28
C VAL A 180 -2.31 -17.58 -9.15
N PHE A 181 -2.95 -16.90 -10.09
CA PHE A 181 -4.39 -16.75 -10.17
C PHE A 181 -4.92 -17.24 -11.52
N THR A 182 -6.20 -17.61 -11.55
CA THR A 182 -6.89 -18.08 -12.76
C THR A 182 -8.11 -17.22 -13.04
N LEU A 183 -8.45 -17.06 -14.33
CA LEU A 183 -9.72 -16.50 -14.73
C LEU A 183 -10.79 -17.60 -14.71
N ASN A 184 -11.96 -17.24 -14.23
CA ASN A 184 -13.12 -18.12 -14.21
C ASN A 184 -14.30 -17.43 -14.86
N PRO A 185 -15.30 -18.16 -15.41
CA PRO A 185 -16.55 -17.56 -15.84
C PRO A 185 -17.16 -16.73 -14.71
N MET A 186 -17.38 -15.44 -14.95
CA MET A 186 -17.99 -14.54 -13.97
C MET A 186 -19.50 -14.80 -13.88
N THR A 187 -20.04 -14.58 -12.67
CA THR A 187 -21.48 -14.48 -12.47
C THR A 187 -21.83 -13.19 -11.74
N PHE A 188 -22.95 -12.62 -12.11
CA PHE A 188 -23.51 -11.39 -11.56
C PHE A 188 -24.85 -11.67 -10.86
N LYS A 189 -25.12 -12.96 -10.63
CA LYS A 189 -26.36 -13.45 -10.05
C LYS A 189 -26.24 -13.76 -8.57
N ASN A 190 -27.37 -13.63 -7.90
CA ASN A 190 -27.50 -14.13 -6.54
C ASN A 190 -27.41 -15.68 -6.57
N PRO A 191 -26.51 -16.31 -5.82
CA PRO A 191 -26.30 -17.76 -5.86
C PRO A 191 -27.49 -18.57 -5.37
N HIS A 192 -28.42 -17.96 -4.60
CA HIS A 192 -29.60 -18.64 -4.06
C HIS A 192 -30.82 -18.53 -4.98
N THR A 193 -30.99 -17.40 -5.65
CA THR A 193 -32.19 -17.14 -6.48
C THR A 193 -31.95 -17.29 -7.98
N GLY A 194 -30.70 -17.25 -8.43
CA GLY A 194 -30.32 -17.24 -9.84
C GLY A 194 -30.61 -15.93 -10.58
N ASN A 195 -31.18 -14.93 -9.91
CA ASN A 195 -31.48 -13.64 -10.50
C ASN A 195 -30.26 -12.72 -10.45
N PHE A 196 -30.14 -11.82 -11.43
CA PHE A 196 -29.14 -10.77 -11.37
C PHE A 196 -29.31 -9.89 -10.12
N LEU A 197 -28.19 -9.56 -9.47
CA LEU A 197 -28.19 -8.70 -8.30
C LEU A 197 -28.46 -7.24 -8.71
N PRO A 198 -29.32 -6.50 -7.99
CA PRO A 198 -29.72 -5.13 -8.35
C PRO A 198 -28.53 -4.19 -8.59
N GLY A 199 -27.49 -4.25 -7.76
CA GLY A 199 -26.30 -3.40 -7.91
C GLY A 199 -25.60 -3.62 -9.27
N TRP A 200 -25.59 -4.84 -9.80
CA TRP A 200 -25.05 -5.11 -11.11
C TRP A 200 -25.99 -4.69 -12.24
N VAL A 201 -27.28 -4.87 -12.06
CA VAL A 201 -28.29 -4.38 -13.04
C VAL A 201 -28.16 -2.88 -13.21
N ASP A 202 -28.15 -2.13 -12.11
CA ASP A 202 -27.99 -0.67 -12.12
C ASP A 202 -26.67 -0.23 -12.76
N HIS A 203 -25.60 -0.94 -12.45
CA HIS A 203 -24.28 -0.65 -12.98
C HIS A 203 -24.24 -0.76 -14.51
N TYR A 204 -24.64 -1.91 -15.05
CA TYR A 204 -24.61 -2.15 -16.50
C TYR A 204 -25.68 -1.35 -17.26
N GLN A 205 -26.81 -1.05 -16.63
CA GLN A 205 -27.80 -0.13 -17.18
C GLN A 205 -27.21 1.29 -17.38
N LYS A 206 -26.45 1.79 -16.40
CA LYS A 206 -25.75 3.09 -16.51
C LYS A 206 -24.67 3.09 -17.60
N LEU A 207 -24.02 1.97 -17.82
CA LEU A 207 -23.03 1.81 -18.89
C LEU A 207 -23.68 1.64 -20.29
N GLY A 208 -24.97 1.31 -20.36
CA GLY A 208 -25.68 1.07 -21.61
C GLY A 208 -25.23 -0.21 -22.35
N ILE A 209 -24.69 -1.20 -21.62
CA ILE A 209 -24.22 -2.47 -22.17
C ILE A 209 -24.86 -3.65 -21.44
N PRO A 210 -24.97 -4.85 -22.08
CA PRO A 210 -25.47 -6.04 -21.40
C PRO A 210 -24.50 -6.51 -20.29
N ILE A 211 -25.07 -7.20 -19.28
CA ILE A 211 -24.30 -7.83 -18.23
C ILE A 211 -23.47 -8.99 -18.84
N PRO A 212 -22.14 -9.01 -18.68
CA PRO A 212 -21.26 -10.00 -19.31
C PRO A 212 -21.20 -11.30 -18.51
N GLU A 213 -22.35 -11.90 -18.26
CA GLU A 213 -22.47 -13.18 -17.57
C GLU A 213 -21.69 -14.28 -18.30
N GLY A 214 -20.84 -15.00 -17.59
CA GLY A 214 -20.03 -16.09 -18.15
C GLY A 214 -18.71 -15.65 -18.81
N GLU A 215 -18.48 -14.36 -19.03
CA GLU A 215 -17.17 -13.89 -19.51
C GLU A 215 -16.06 -14.21 -18.50
N PRO A 216 -14.83 -14.50 -18.97
CA PRO A 216 -13.72 -14.79 -18.08
C PRO A 216 -13.32 -13.57 -17.23
N GLY A 217 -13.12 -13.78 -15.94
CA GLY A 217 -12.70 -12.74 -15.02
C GLY A 217 -12.22 -13.28 -13.68
N CYS A 218 -11.96 -12.39 -12.76
CA CYS A 218 -11.52 -12.71 -11.40
C CYS A 218 -12.13 -11.73 -10.39
N ASN A 219 -12.07 -12.09 -9.12
CA ASN A 219 -12.64 -11.27 -8.05
C ASN A 219 -11.86 -11.43 -6.75
N PRO A 220 -11.97 -10.48 -5.79
CA PRO A 220 -11.20 -10.53 -4.56
C PRO A 220 -11.47 -11.77 -3.71
N ASN A 221 -12.72 -12.21 -3.54
CA ASN A 221 -13.05 -13.40 -2.74
C ASN A 221 -12.44 -14.68 -3.35
N GLY A 222 -12.52 -14.85 -4.68
CA GLY A 222 -11.91 -15.97 -5.37
C GLY A 222 -10.37 -15.95 -5.27
N MET A 223 -9.75 -14.77 -5.32
CA MET A 223 -8.30 -14.64 -5.11
C MET A 223 -7.90 -15.00 -3.68
N ALA A 224 -8.60 -14.50 -2.67
CA ALA A 224 -8.34 -14.81 -1.27
C ALA A 224 -8.51 -16.30 -0.97
N ALA A 225 -9.38 -16.99 -1.71
CA ALA A 225 -9.57 -18.43 -1.58
C ALA A 225 -8.49 -19.29 -2.27
N SER A 226 -7.52 -18.66 -2.96
CA SER A 226 -6.44 -19.38 -3.63
C SER A 226 -5.60 -20.19 -2.63
N ASP A 227 -5.30 -21.44 -2.98
CA ASP A 227 -4.38 -22.31 -2.24
C ASP A 227 -2.92 -21.84 -2.26
N LYS A 228 -2.60 -20.86 -3.09
CA LYS A 228 -1.27 -20.25 -3.24
C LYS A 228 -1.03 -19.09 -2.27
N LEU A 229 -2.05 -18.69 -1.54
CA LEU A 229 -1.97 -17.68 -0.49
C LEU A 229 -2.04 -18.30 0.90
N VAL A 230 -1.47 -17.59 1.86
CA VAL A 230 -1.66 -17.81 3.29
C VAL A 230 -2.24 -16.55 3.92
N ARG A 231 -3.29 -16.70 4.71
CA ARG A 231 -3.86 -15.60 5.50
C ARG A 231 -2.90 -15.26 6.64
N VAL A 232 -2.42 -14.02 6.68
CA VAL A 232 -1.53 -13.52 7.74
C VAL A 232 -2.32 -13.02 8.94
N GLY A 233 -3.36 -12.22 8.71
CA GLY A 233 -4.21 -11.69 9.77
C GLY A 233 -5.03 -10.48 9.32
N GLU A 234 -5.71 -9.85 10.27
CA GLU A 234 -6.44 -8.61 10.06
C GLU A 234 -5.56 -7.42 10.41
N LEU A 235 -5.45 -6.49 9.48
CA LEU A 235 -4.68 -5.28 9.63
C LEU A 235 -5.53 -4.21 10.29
N ILE A 236 -5.04 -3.68 11.41
CA ILE A 236 -5.61 -2.55 12.11
C ILE A 236 -4.62 -1.38 12.00
N VAL A 237 -5.07 -0.28 11.41
CA VAL A 237 -4.30 0.97 11.42
C VAL A 237 -4.69 1.74 12.66
N LEU A 238 -3.78 1.83 13.61
CA LEU A 238 -3.96 2.62 14.81
C LEU A 238 -3.66 4.08 14.47
N LYS A 239 -4.65 4.96 14.58
CA LYS A 239 -4.41 6.40 14.45
C LYS A 239 -3.48 6.84 15.57
N PRO A 240 -2.44 7.65 15.30
CA PRO A 240 -1.63 8.21 16.36
C PRO A 240 -2.53 9.03 17.30
N VAL A 241 -2.49 8.70 18.59
CA VAL A 241 -3.18 9.48 19.62
C VAL A 241 -2.35 10.74 19.83
N PHE A 242 -2.79 11.85 19.27
CA PHE A 242 -2.23 13.15 19.61
C PHE A 242 -2.67 13.49 21.05
N ILE A 243 -1.79 13.27 22.01
CA ILE A 243 -1.96 13.82 23.35
C ILE A 243 -1.71 15.33 23.21
N GLN A 244 -2.77 16.13 23.18
CA GLN A 244 -2.63 17.58 23.35
C GLN A 244 -2.08 17.82 24.75
N LYS A 245 -0.88 18.42 24.81
CA LYS A 245 -0.28 18.96 26.05
C LYS A 245 -0.80 20.36 26.27
#